data_84142449c0ea068a2871b9a77511281b
#
_entry.id   84142449c0ea068a2871b9a77511281b
#
_cell.length_a   1.000
_cell.length_b   1.000
_cell.length_c   1.000
_cell.angle_alpha   90.00
_cell.angle_beta   90.00
_cell.angle_gamma   90.00
#
_symmetry.space_group_name_H-M   'P 1'
#
loop_
_entity.id
_entity.type
_entity.pdbx_description
1 polymer ?
#
loop_
_entity_poly.entity_id
_entity_poly.type
_entity_poly.pdbx_seq_one_letter_code
_entity_poly.pdbx_strand_id
1 'polypeptide(L)'
;MKRNLLLFVVIMACAIGASAQGLKKVYDETINTKTQISSALADAASQNKFVICQVGGNWCPWCLRFAQFIVDDAEIASLIEKNFVYIHVNYSRSDKSEATAETMKRLGSPQRFGFPVFVVLDAKGNVLHIQDSSFLESGNSYDREKVLRFLRCWTPQALGLK
;
A
#
# COMPACT_ATOMS: atom_id res chain seq x y z
N MET A 1 -16.59 -67.59 -27.24
CA MET A 1 -17.17 -66.69 -26.20
C MET A 1 -16.11 -65.63 -25.87
N LYS A 2 -16.26 -64.40 -26.45
CA LYS A 2 -15.32 -63.28 -26.22
C LYS A 2 -15.96 -62.32 -25.23
N ARG A 3 -15.40 -62.18 -24.06
CA ARG A 3 -15.84 -61.29 -23.02
C ARG A 3 -15.10 -59.95 -23.13
N ASN A 4 -15.81 -58.92 -23.65
CA ASN A 4 -15.30 -57.58 -23.73
C ASN A 4 -15.31 -56.94 -22.33
N LEU A 5 -14.10 -56.64 -21.80
CA LEU A 5 -13.88 -55.90 -20.57
C LEU A 5 -13.85 -54.41 -20.93
N LEU A 6 -14.93 -53.69 -20.65
CA LEU A 6 -15.02 -52.24 -20.80
C LEU A 6 -14.33 -51.59 -19.58
N LEU A 7 -13.15 -51.03 -19.80
CA LEU A 7 -12.47 -50.16 -18.82
C LEU A 7 -13.17 -48.80 -18.81
N PHE A 8 -13.91 -48.49 -17.75
CA PHE A 8 -14.37 -47.13 -17.45
C PHE A 8 -13.20 -46.35 -16.84
N VAL A 9 -12.59 -45.45 -17.61
CA VAL A 9 -11.68 -44.41 -17.09
C VAL A 9 -12.51 -43.28 -16.56
N VAL A 10 -12.62 -43.19 -15.23
CA VAL A 10 -13.20 -42.02 -14.56
C VAL A 10 -12.13 -40.93 -14.51
N ILE A 11 -12.26 -39.94 -15.41
CA ILE A 11 -11.46 -38.73 -15.34
C ILE A 11 -12.06 -37.84 -14.24
N MET A 12 -11.40 -37.87 -13.08
CA MET A 12 -11.72 -36.97 -11.98
C MET A 12 -11.12 -35.59 -12.30
N ALA A 13 -11.93 -34.72 -12.91
CA ALA A 13 -11.57 -33.31 -13.15
C ALA A 13 -11.53 -32.58 -11.78
N CYS A 14 -10.33 -32.43 -11.22
CA CYS A 14 -10.09 -31.50 -10.13
C CYS A 14 -10.32 -30.07 -10.67
N ALA A 15 -11.52 -29.57 -10.52
CA ALA A 15 -11.78 -28.14 -10.68
C ALA A 15 -11.03 -27.41 -9.55
N ILE A 16 -9.83 -26.90 -9.86
CA ILE A 16 -9.15 -25.93 -9.02
C ILE A 16 -10.00 -24.65 -9.09
N GLY A 17 -10.92 -24.51 -8.15
CA GLY A 17 -11.66 -23.27 -7.96
C GLY A 17 -10.67 -22.18 -7.57
N ALA A 18 -10.22 -21.39 -8.54
CA ALA A 18 -9.58 -20.11 -8.24
C ALA A 18 -10.63 -19.23 -7.57
N SER A 19 -10.67 -19.25 -6.24
CA SER A 19 -11.44 -18.28 -5.48
C SER A 19 -10.89 -16.91 -5.84
N ALA A 20 -11.68 -16.11 -6.57
CA ALA A 20 -11.45 -14.68 -6.71
C ALA A 20 -11.67 -14.05 -5.32
N GLN A 21 -10.70 -14.19 -4.43
CA GLN A 21 -10.71 -13.49 -3.16
C GLN A 21 -10.63 -12.01 -3.49
N GLY A 22 -11.70 -11.27 -3.16
CA GLY A 22 -11.72 -9.82 -3.31
C GLY A 22 -10.57 -9.21 -2.51
N LEU A 23 -9.99 -8.12 -3.02
CA LEU A 23 -8.91 -7.40 -2.36
C LEU A 23 -9.30 -7.02 -0.92
N LYS A 24 -8.41 -7.30 0.03
CA LYS A 24 -8.66 -7.03 1.45
C LYS A 24 -8.75 -5.52 1.70
N LYS A 25 -9.78 -5.09 2.42
CA LYS A 25 -9.88 -3.73 2.93
C LYS A 25 -8.79 -3.47 3.98
N VAL A 26 -8.08 -2.36 3.85
CA VAL A 26 -6.95 -2.01 4.71
C VAL A 26 -7.04 -0.60 5.31
N TYR A 27 -7.96 0.22 4.80
CA TYR A 27 -8.17 1.56 5.32
C TYR A 27 -9.23 1.54 6.44
N ASP A 28 -8.87 2.09 7.60
CA ASP A 28 -9.83 2.35 8.67
C ASP A 28 -10.56 3.67 8.37
N GLU A 29 -11.85 3.56 8.04
CA GLU A 29 -12.69 4.70 7.68
C GLU A 29 -13.19 5.47 8.91
N THR A 30 -12.95 4.96 10.13
CA THR A 30 -13.41 5.54 11.39
C THR A 30 -12.32 6.31 12.13
N ILE A 31 -11.06 6.07 11.79
CA ILE A 31 -9.93 6.69 12.48
C ILE A 31 -9.80 8.18 12.14
N ASN A 32 -9.48 8.97 13.16
CA ASN A 32 -9.12 10.36 12.94
C ASN A 32 -7.73 10.44 12.28
N THR A 33 -7.67 10.87 11.04
CA THR A 33 -6.45 10.90 10.23
C THR A 33 -5.33 11.75 10.85
N LYS A 34 -5.66 12.88 11.49
CA LYS A 34 -4.68 13.74 12.17
C LYS A 34 -4.02 13.00 13.34
N THR A 35 -4.81 12.29 14.14
CA THR A 35 -4.32 11.48 15.26
C THR A 35 -3.47 10.31 14.74
N GLN A 36 -3.93 9.63 13.68
CA GLN A 36 -3.20 8.52 13.05
C GLN A 36 -1.79 8.96 12.60
N ILE A 37 -1.70 10.07 11.89
CA ILE A 37 -0.41 10.62 11.43
C ILE A 37 0.46 11.02 12.62
N SER A 38 -0.11 11.67 13.65
CA SER A 38 0.65 12.09 14.83
C SER A 38 1.22 10.88 15.60
N SER A 39 0.46 9.80 15.74
CA SER A 39 0.95 8.55 16.34
C SER A 39 2.07 7.94 15.51
N ALA A 40 1.90 7.85 14.20
CA ALA A 40 2.92 7.31 13.29
C ALA A 40 4.23 8.12 13.33
N LEU A 41 4.16 9.44 13.47
CA LEU A 41 5.34 10.30 13.63
C LEU A 41 6.06 10.05 14.96
N ALA A 42 5.33 9.86 16.06
CA ALA A 42 5.90 9.53 17.35
C ALA A 42 6.62 8.17 17.31
N ASP A 43 5.98 7.17 16.69
CA ASP A 43 6.57 5.84 16.49
C ASP A 43 7.84 5.91 15.61
N ALA A 44 7.78 6.68 14.53
CA ALA A 44 8.91 6.88 13.62
C ALA A 44 10.10 7.54 14.34
N ALA A 45 9.83 8.57 15.14
CA ALA A 45 10.86 9.25 15.94
C ALA A 45 11.54 8.30 16.93
N SER A 46 10.78 7.45 17.63
CA SER A 46 11.31 6.49 18.60
C SER A 46 12.15 5.37 17.97
N GLN A 47 11.91 5.06 16.69
CA GLN A 47 12.54 3.96 15.95
C GLN A 47 13.58 4.42 14.93
N ASN A 48 13.86 5.72 14.81
CA ASN A 48 14.71 6.30 13.76
C ASN A 48 14.25 5.92 12.34
N LYS A 49 12.93 5.94 12.11
CA LYS A 49 12.27 5.66 10.84
C LYS A 49 11.63 6.91 10.25
N PHE A 50 11.22 6.80 9.00
CA PHE A 50 10.30 7.76 8.38
C PHE A 50 8.87 7.22 8.36
N VAL A 51 7.92 8.06 7.97
CA VAL A 51 6.52 7.66 7.78
C VAL A 51 6.22 7.61 6.29
N ILE A 52 5.56 6.54 5.84
CA ILE A 52 4.92 6.51 4.54
C ILE A 52 3.40 6.54 4.76
N CYS A 53 2.76 7.59 4.25
CA CYS A 53 1.31 7.68 4.17
C CYS A 53 0.86 7.20 2.78
N GLN A 54 0.25 6.03 2.68
CA GLN A 54 -0.50 5.63 1.49
C GLN A 54 -1.87 6.27 1.55
N VAL A 55 -2.07 7.37 0.82
CA VAL A 55 -3.35 8.07 0.77
C VAL A 55 -4.26 7.42 -0.26
N GLY A 56 -5.47 7.10 0.14
CA GLY A 56 -6.45 6.43 -0.71
C GLY A 56 -7.68 5.99 0.07
N GLY A 57 -8.26 4.85 -0.27
CA GLY A 57 -9.42 4.31 0.44
C GLY A 57 -9.82 2.92 -0.06
N ASN A 58 -10.72 2.28 0.69
CA ASN A 58 -11.24 0.96 0.34
C ASN A 58 -12.07 0.93 -0.96
N TRP A 59 -12.47 2.10 -1.45
CA TRP A 59 -13.15 2.30 -2.73
C TRP A 59 -12.20 2.25 -3.94
N CYS A 60 -10.89 2.24 -3.72
CA CYS A 60 -9.85 2.35 -4.75
C CYS A 60 -9.19 0.98 -4.99
N PRO A 61 -9.49 0.27 -6.08
CA PRO A 61 -8.89 -1.04 -6.37
C PRO A 61 -7.37 -1.02 -6.45
N TRP A 62 -6.78 0.04 -7.03
CA TRP A 62 -5.33 0.21 -7.11
C TRP A 62 -4.69 0.39 -5.74
N CYS A 63 -5.38 1.06 -4.81
CA CYS A 63 -4.91 1.21 -3.43
C CYS A 63 -4.82 -0.13 -2.70
N LEU A 64 -5.88 -0.95 -2.83
CA LEU A 64 -5.92 -2.28 -2.22
C LEU A 64 -4.92 -3.24 -2.87
N ARG A 65 -4.74 -3.12 -4.19
CA ARG A 65 -3.76 -3.92 -4.93
C ARG A 65 -2.33 -3.59 -4.50
N PHE A 66 -2.01 -2.31 -4.29
CA PHE A 66 -0.70 -1.94 -3.77
C PHE A 66 -0.46 -2.48 -2.36
N ALA A 67 -1.46 -2.35 -1.48
CA ALA A 67 -1.37 -2.87 -0.13
C ALA A 67 -1.11 -4.40 -0.10
N GLN A 68 -1.76 -5.14 -1.00
CA GLN A 68 -1.49 -6.58 -1.16
C GLN A 68 -0.09 -6.82 -1.73
N PHE A 69 0.30 -6.08 -2.77
CA PHE A 69 1.59 -6.22 -3.46
C PHE A 69 2.78 -6.08 -2.50
N ILE A 70 2.78 -5.09 -1.60
CA ILE A 70 3.88 -4.86 -0.65
C ILE A 70 3.95 -5.92 0.46
N VAL A 71 2.85 -6.60 0.76
CA VAL A 71 2.82 -7.70 1.76
C VAL A 71 3.26 -9.03 1.15
N ASP A 72 2.95 -9.25 -0.13
CA ASP A 72 3.27 -10.50 -0.83
C ASP A 72 4.75 -10.60 -1.21
N ASP A 73 5.48 -9.49 -1.30
CA ASP A 73 6.91 -9.48 -1.58
C ASP A 73 7.73 -9.33 -0.28
N ALA A 74 8.42 -10.39 0.11
CA ALA A 74 9.17 -10.44 1.37
C ALA A 74 10.29 -9.38 1.46
N GLU A 75 10.93 -9.01 0.35
CA GLU A 75 11.98 -7.98 0.34
C GLU A 75 11.38 -6.59 0.53
N ILE A 76 10.28 -6.30 -0.16
CA ILE A 76 9.55 -5.02 -0.02
C ILE A 76 9.02 -4.88 1.41
N ALA A 77 8.37 -5.93 1.94
CA ALA A 77 7.85 -5.92 3.30
C ALA A 77 8.96 -5.68 4.34
N SER A 78 10.10 -6.38 4.23
CA SER A 78 11.25 -6.21 5.11
C SER A 78 11.86 -4.82 5.00
N LEU A 79 11.97 -4.26 3.79
CA LEU A 79 12.48 -2.90 3.56
C LEU A 79 11.58 -1.85 4.21
N ILE A 80 10.27 -2.02 4.08
CA ILE A 80 9.29 -1.13 4.73
C ILE A 80 9.39 -1.26 6.25
N GLU A 81 9.31 -2.47 6.78
CA GLU A 81 9.39 -2.72 8.23
C GLU A 81 10.66 -2.10 8.85
N LYS A 82 11.80 -2.24 8.20
CA LYS A 82 13.09 -1.74 8.71
C LYS A 82 13.18 -0.21 8.73
N ASN A 83 12.59 0.48 7.75
CA ASN A 83 12.90 1.90 7.51
C ASN A 83 11.70 2.84 7.69
N PHE A 84 10.48 2.30 7.74
CA PHE A 84 9.29 3.14 7.73
C PHE A 84 8.24 2.69 8.74
N VAL A 85 7.51 3.66 9.26
CA VAL A 85 6.17 3.44 9.82
C VAL A 85 5.18 3.65 8.67
N TYR A 86 4.56 2.57 8.21
CA TYR A 86 3.67 2.60 7.06
C TYR A 86 2.22 2.66 7.50
N ILE A 87 1.48 3.67 7.03
CA ILE A 87 0.07 3.85 7.38
C ILE A 87 -0.81 4.03 6.14
N HIS A 88 -2.04 3.51 6.22
CA HIS A 88 -3.08 3.73 5.23
C HIS A 88 -3.95 4.92 5.66
N VAL A 89 -3.79 6.03 4.98
CA VAL A 89 -4.53 7.28 5.24
C VAL A 89 -5.81 7.29 4.43
N ASN A 90 -6.95 7.09 5.09
CA ASN A 90 -8.24 7.09 4.43
C ASN A 90 -8.60 8.48 3.91
N TYR A 91 -8.94 8.56 2.61
CA TYR A 91 -9.45 9.74 1.95
C TYR A 91 -10.80 9.43 1.32
N SER A 92 -11.83 10.16 1.74
CA SER A 92 -13.15 10.09 1.13
C SER A 92 -13.37 11.25 0.17
N ARG A 93 -13.75 10.95 -1.08
CA ARG A 93 -14.07 11.98 -2.08
C ARG A 93 -15.30 12.80 -1.71
N SER A 94 -16.19 12.25 -0.88
CA SER A 94 -17.40 12.93 -0.38
C SER A 94 -17.15 13.77 0.86
N ASP A 95 -16.06 13.52 1.60
CA ASP A 95 -15.71 14.29 2.78
C ASP A 95 -15.12 15.66 2.36
N LYS A 96 -15.88 16.70 2.64
CA LYS A 96 -15.50 18.11 2.40
C LYS A 96 -15.19 18.85 3.69
N SER A 97 -14.94 18.14 4.78
CA SER A 97 -14.63 18.74 6.07
C SER A 97 -13.33 19.55 6.01
N GLU A 98 -13.28 20.61 6.81
CA GLU A 98 -12.08 21.42 6.97
C GLU A 98 -10.91 20.58 7.51
N ALA A 99 -11.18 19.62 8.39
CA ALA A 99 -10.18 18.71 8.96
C ALA A 99 -9.49 17.85 7.88
N THR A 100 -10.25 17.32 6.91
CA THR A 100 -9.70 16.58 5.78
C THR A 100 -8.90 17.51 4.86
N ALA A 101 -9.41 18.70 4.58
CA ALA A 101 -8.71 19.69 3.75
C ALA A 101 -7.37 20.12 4.38
N GLU A 102 -7.37 20.40 5.70
CA GLU A 102 -6.17 20.76 6.45
C GLU A 102 -5.13 19.61 6.43
N THR A 103 -5.60 18.38 6.65
CA THR A 103 -4.72 17.19 6.62
C THR A 103 -4.09 17.02 5.25
N MET A 104 -4.85 17.10 4.17
CA MET A 104 -4.31 17.00 2.81
C MET A 104 -3.33 18.14 2.51
N LYS A 105 -3.62 19.37 2.96
CA LYS A 105 -2.71 20.51 2.83
C LYS A 105 -1.38 20.27 3.53
N ARG A 106 -1.39 19.73 4.76
CA ARG A 106 -0.18 19.36 5.51
C ARG A 106 0.65 18.28 4.81
N LEU A 107 0.00 17.35 4.13
CA LEU A 107 0.65 16.32 3.32
C LEU A 107 1.11 16.82 1.95
N GLY A 108 1.02 18.12 1.66
CA GLY A 108 1.42 18.71 0.38
C GLY A 108 0.39 18.53 -0.73
N SER A 109 -0.90 18.38 -0.37
CA SER A 109 -2.03 18.20 -1.31
C SER A 109 -1.84 17.05 -2.30
N PRO A 110 -1.52 15.82 -1.80
CA PRO A 110 -1.14 14.70 -2.65
C PRO A 110 -2.27 14.20 -3.55
N GLN A 111 -3.54 14.42 -3.16
CA GLN A 111 -4.72 13.95 -3.89
C GLN A 111 -4.80 14.45 -5.35
N ARG A 112 -4.03 15.48 -5.72
CA ARG A 112 -3.93 15.99 -7.10
C ARG A 112 -3.31 14.99 -8.09
N PHE A 113 -2.55 13.99 -7.57
CA PHE A 113 -1.92 12.96 -8.38
C PHE A 113 -2.78 11.71 -8.59
N GLY A 114 -3.98 11.65 -8.02
CA GLY A 114 -4.79 10.43 -8.04
C GLY A 114 -4.50 9.51 -6.85
N PHE A 115 -4.91 8.24 -6.96
CA PHE A 115 -4.83 7.27 -5.85
C PHE A 115 -4.45 5.86 -6.32
N PRO A 116 -3.64 5.14 -5.52
CA PRO A 116 -2.98 5.63 -4.31
C PRO A 116 -1.94 6.69 -4.63
N VAL A 117 -1.65 7.54 -3.66
CA VAL A 117 -0.49 8.41 -3.69
C VAL A 117 0.27 8.24 -2.37
N PHE A 118 1.59 8.27 -2.44
CA PHE A 118 2.43 8.02 -1.27
C PHE A 118 3.11 9.32 -0.85
N VAL A 119 3.04 9.61 0.44
CA VAL A 119 3.74 10.76 1.03
C VAL A 119 4.76 10.24 2.02
N VAL A 120 6.03 10.57 1.79
CA VAL A 120 7.12 10.26 2.71
C VAL A 120 7.32 11.45 3.62
N LEU A 121 7.25 11.22 4.93
CA LEU A 121 7.49 12.22 5.95
C LEU A 121 8.74 11.86 6.76
N ASP A 122 9.54 12.86 7.14
CA ASP A 122 10.51 12.67 8.21
C ASP A 122 9.82 12.53 9.57
N ALA A 123 10.57 12.18 10.61
CA ALA A 123 10.04 12.01 11.96
C ALA A 123 9.49 13.33 12.58
N LYS A 124 9.76 14.48 11.98
CA LYS A 124 9.20 15.79 12.40
C LYS A 124 7.92 16.15 11.66
N GLY A 125 7.52 15.32 10.66
CA GLY A 125 6.32 15.54 9.84
C GLY A 125 6.55 16.44 8.63
N ASN A 126 7.80 16.72 8.26
CA ASN A 126 8.10 17.42 7.01
C ASN A 126 7.90 16.47 5.82
N VAL A 127 7.26 16.95 4.77
CA VAL A 127 7.09 16.20 3.52
C VAL A 127 8.42 16.16 2.78
N LEU A 128 9.00 14.97 2.68
CA LEU A 128 10.24 14.73 1.94
C LEU A 128 9.98 14.43 0.48
N HIS A 129 8.89 13.70 0.19
CA HIS A 129 8.55 13.29 -1.16
C HIS A 129 7.06 12.94 -1.29
N ILE A 130 6.53 13.17 -2.49
CA ILE A 130 5.20 12.69 -2.89
C ILE A 130 5.39 11.84 -4.15
N GLN A 131 5.06 10.55 -4.04
CA GLN A 131 5.15 9.60 -5.14
C GLN A 131 3.77 9.34 -5.75
N ASP A 132 3.59 9.72 -6.98
CA ASP A 132 2.46 9.31 -7.81
C ASP A 132 2.59 7.81 -8.13
N SER A 133 1.53 7.04 -7.85
CA SER A 133 1.53 5.58 -8.04
C SER A 133 1.68 5.17 -9.50
N SER A 134 1.26 6.00 -10.45
CA SER A 134 1.33 5.69 -11.88
C SER A 134 2.77 5.41 -12.36
N PHE A 135 3.76 6.04 -11.72
CA PHE A 135 5.17 5.77 -11.99
C PHE A 135 5.67 4.43 -11.46
N LEU A 136 4.91 3.78 -10.59
CA LEU A 136 5.24 2.48 -9.99
C LEU A 136 4.49 1.32 -10.67
N GLU A 137 3.54 1.63 -11.54
CA GLU A 137 2.66 0.65 -12.17
C GLU A 137 3.33 -0.10 -13.33
N SER A 138 2.87 -1.33 -13.56
CA SER A 138 3.17 -2.17 -14.71
C SER A 138 1.99 -3.09 -15.01
N GLY A 139 1.42 -3.00 -16.21
CA GLY A 139 0.23 -3.78 -16.60
C GLY A 139 -0.93 -3.55 -15.64
N ASN A 140 -1.43 -4.61 -15.06
CA ASN A 140 -2.54 -4.56 -14.09
C ASN A 140 -2.07 -4.60 -12.62
N SER A 141 -0.80 -4.32 -12.36
CA SER A 141 -0.20 -4.37 -11.03
C SER A 141 0.92 -3.32 -10.91
N TYR A 142 1.85 -3.56 -10.00
CA TYR A 142 2.99 -2.70 -9.76
C TYR A 142 4.29 -3.38 -10.21
N ASP A 143 5.26 -2.57 -10.61
CA ASP A 143 6.60 -3.00 -10.97
C ASP A 143 7.46 -3.12 -9.72
N ARG A 144 7.98 -4.31 -9.46
CA ARG A 144 8.79 -4.62 -8.28
C ARG A 144 10.01 -3.73 -8.14
N GLU A 145 10.75 -3.56 -9.23
CA GLU A 145 12.01 -2.80 -9.20
C GLU A 145 11.76 -1.29 -9.03
N LYS A 146 10.69 -0.77 -9.62
CA LYS A 146 10.28 0.63 -9.41
C LYS A 146 9.90 0.87 -7.96
N VAL A 147 9.12 -0.05 -7.35
CA VAL A 147 8.72 0.05 -5.94
C VAL A 147 9.93 -0.04 -5.01
N LEU A 148 10.83 -1.01 -5.23
CA LEU A 148 12.07 -1.13 -4.45
C LEU A 148 12.93 0.11 -4.58
N ARG A 149 13.10 0.64 -5.80
CA ARG A 149 13.84 1.88 -6.04
C ARG A 149 13.24 3.06 -5.29
N PHE A 150 11.92 3.25 -5.38
CA PHE A 150 11.22 4.28 -4.61
C PHE A 150 11.53 4.17 -3.13
N LEU A 151 11.31 3.00 -2.53
CA LEU A 151 11.53 2.80 -1.11
C LEU A 151 12.99 3.03 -0.70
N ARG A 152 13.95 2.47 -1.44
CA ARG A 152 15.39 2.59 -1.14
C ARG A 152 15.90 4.03 -1.19
N CYS A 153 15.40 4.84 -2.13
CA CYS A 153 15.80 6.24 -2.27
C CYS A 153 15.35 7.12 -1.10
N TRP A 154 14.33 6.71 -0.36
CA TRP A 154 13.73 7.53 0.70
C TRP A 154 13.90 6.95 2.11
N THR A 155 14.84 6.04 2.31
CA THR A 155 15.18 5.57 3.66
C THR A 155 15.92 6.66 4.45
N PRO A 156 15.85 6.67 5.80
CA PRO A 156 16.66 7.59 6.62
C PRO A 156 18.15 7.53 6.27
N GLN A 157 18.67 6.33 6.04
CA GLN A 157 20.08 6.14 5.67
C GLN A 157 20.42 6.76 4.31
N ALA A 158 19.53 6.64 3.31
CA ALA A 158 19.75 7.21 1.97
C ALA A 158 19.85 8.74 2.02
N LEU A 159 19.18 9.38 2.98
CA LEU A 159 19.22 10.83 3.20
C LEU A 159 20.30 11.26 4.23
N GLY A 160 21.20 10.36 4.62
CA GLY A 160 22.31 10.68 5.52
C GLY A 160 21.89 10.88 6.99
N LEU A 161 20.67 10.48 7.35
CA LEU A 161 20.19 10.53 8.72
C LEU A 161 20.50 9.19 9.41
N LYS A 162 21.22 9.26 10.53
CA LYS A 162 21.61 8.10 11.34
C LYS A 162 20.68 7.94 12.54
#